data_7b301acb1e3818d7f78db00cff774dd0
#
_entry.id   7b301acb1e3818d7f78db00cff774dd0
#
_cell.length_a   1.000
_cell.length_b   1.000
_cell.length_c   1.000
_cell.angle_alpha   90.00
_cell.angle_beta   90.00
_cell.angle_gamma   90.00
#
_symmetry.space_group_name_H-M   'P 1'
#
loop_
_entity.id
_entity.type
_entity.pdbx_description
1 polymer ?
#
loop_
_entity_poly.entity_id
_entity_poly.type
_entity_poly.pdbx_seq_one_letter_code
_entity_poly.pdbx_strand_id
1 'polypeptide(L)'
;MHSHLRSILAIACVCCAAVLTAPQMVAQSAPLPTPSPSAVARARADSLRYPYTVADVQFMSGMIGHHSQAIVMSKWAPTHAADPAVLRLAERIINAQEDEIGTMQRWLGDRLQPVPEAKPMSHDMAGMSGMAGMDHAPMMMPGMLTDAQMKALNAAHGADFDRLFLTGMIQHHKGATSMVSTLFGTTGAGQDETIFKFASDVNVDQTTEIARMQRMLFEFELKRAVAPD
;
A
#
# COMPACT_ATOMS: atom_id res chain seq x y z
N MET A 1 -47.69 -22.31 67.94
CA MET A 1 -48.48 -21.08 67.82
C MET A 1 -47.70 -20.16 66.81
N HIS A 2 -48.41 -19.82 65.75
CA HIS A 2 -48.18 -18.79 64.76
C HIS A 2 -46.89 -18.92 63.86
N SER A 3 -47.15 -19.53 62.74
CA SER A 3 -46.44 -19.50 61.46
C SER A 3 -46.47 -18.11 60.85
N HIS A 4 -45.37 -17.69 60.27
CA HIS A 4 -45.40 -16.68 59.18
C HIS A 4 -44.53 -17.16 57.99
N LEU A 5 -45.24 -17.62 57.00
CA LEU A 5 -44.79 -17.92 55.64
C LEU A 5 -44.43 -16.59 54.94
N ARG A 6 -43.18 -16.46 54.51
CA ARG A 6 -42.79 -15.35 53.58
C ARG A 6 -42.45 -15.93 52.21
N SER A 7 -43.36 -15.71 51.30
CA SER A 7 -43.18 -15.97 49.87
C SER A 7 -42.15 -15.00 49.30
N ILE A 8 -41.09 -15.55 48.70
CA ILE A 8 -40.12 -14.76 47.90
C ILE A 8 -40.50 -14.95 46.43
N LEU A 9 -41.00 -13.84 45.83
CA LEU A 9 -41.34 -13.76 44.44
C LEU A 9 -40.02 -13.55 43.64
N ALA A 10 -39.60 -14.53 42.83
CA ALA A 10 -38.45 -14.42 41.95
C ALA A 10 -38.89 -13.74 40.67
N ILE A 11 -38.46 -12.51 40.45
CA ILE A 11 -38.63 -11.80 39.18
C ILE A 11 -37.47 -12.20 38.26
N ALA A 12 -37.77 -13.01 37.27
CA ALA A 12 -36.83 -13.32 36.18
C ALA A 12 -36.76 -12.13 35.20
N CYS A 13 -35.63 -11.41 35.28
CA CYS A 13 -35.34 -10.35 34.33
C CYS A 13 -34.72 -10.97 33.03
N VAL A 14 -35.55 -11.11 31.99
CA VAL A 14 -35.07 -11.52 30.66
C VAL A 14 -34.47 -10.31 29.99
N CYS A 15 -33.14 -10.18 30.07
CA CYS A 15 -32.42 -9.20 29.24
C CYS A 15 -32.30 -9.72 27.82
N CYS A 16 -33.20 -9.30 26.92
CA CYS A 16 -33.03 -9.40 25.48
C CYS A 16 -31.90 -8.47 25.04
N ALA A 17 -30.68 -9.02 24.88
CA ALA A 17 -29.60 -8.32 24.20
C ALA A 17 -29.90 -8.30 22.70
N ALA A 18 -30.44 -7.21 22.21
CA ALA A 18 -30.54 -6.95 20.77
C ALA A 18 -29.12 -6.68 20.24
N VAL A 19 -28.54 -7.65 19.54
CA VAL A 19 -27.32 -7.46 18.78
C VAL A 19 -27.64 -6.60 17.58
N LEU A 20 -27.39 -5.30 17.67
CA LEU A 20 -27.41 -4.38 16.53
C LEU A 20 -26.19 -4.67 15.65
N THR A 21 -26.37 -5.52 14.64
CA THR A 21 -25.41 -5.65 13.55
C THR A 21 -25.46 -4.39 12.70
N ALA A 22 -24.52 -3.48 12.92
CA ALA A 22 -24.32 -2.37 12.02
C ALA A 22 -23.92 -2.91 10.63
N PRO A 23 -24.54 -2.45 9.54
CA PRO A 23 -24.12 -2.83 8.20
C PRO A 23 -22.70 -2.30 7.98
N GLN A 24 -21.76 -3.20 7.73
CA GLN A 24 -20.44 -2.82 7.25
C GLN A 24 -20.63 -2.22 5.85
N MET A 25 -20.55 -0.90 5.76
CA MET A 25 -20.39 -0.23 4.48
C MET A 25 -19.04 -0.59 3.91
N VAL A 26 -19.03 -1.53 2.98
CA VAL A 26 -17.89 -1.72 2.08
C VAL A 26 -17.78 -0.43 1.27
N ALA A 27 -16.79 0.38 1.57
CA ALA A 27 -16.47 1.54 0.78
C ALA A 27 -16.05 1.04 -0.61
N GLN A 28 -16.99 1.05 -1.55
CA GLN A 28 -16.68 0.89 -2.96
C GLN A 28 -15.90 2.14 -3.35
N SER A 29 -14.63 1.96 -3.75
CA SER A 29 -13.86 3.04 -4.36
C SER A 29 -14.66 3.56 -5.56
N ALA A 30 -15.15 4.80 -5.46
CA ALA A 30 -15.84 5.43 -6.56
C ALA A 30 -14.90 5.49 -7.77
N PRO A 31 -15.39 5.25 -8.99
CA PRO A 31 -14.57 5.42 -10.18
C PRO A 31 -14.03 6.85 -10.21
N LEU A 32 -12.74 7.00 -10.59
CA LEU A 32 -12.12 8.31 -10.69
C LEU A 32 -12.97 9.22 -11.59
N PRO A 33 -13.22 10.46 -11.18
CA PRO A 33 -14.00 11.38 -11.99
C PRO A 33 -13.33 11.59 -13.34
N THR A 34 -14.08 11.52 -14.42
CA THR A 34 -13.61 11.84 -15.76
C THR A 34 -13.03 13.26 -15.76
N PRO A 35 -11.78 13.46 -16.24
CA PRO A 35 -11.19 14.79 -16.25
C PRO A 35 -12.06 15.80 -17.01
N SER A 36 -12.20 17.00 -16.47
CA SER A 36 -12.94 18.07 -17.16
C SER A 36 -12.20 18.47 -18.44
N PRO A 37 -12.90 18.95 -19.50
CA PRO A 37 -12.24 19.45 -20.70
C PRO A 37 -11.17 20.50 -20.41
N SER A 38 -11.38 21.34 -19.39
CA SER A 38 -10.41 22.34 -18.95
C SER A 38 -9.18 21.73 -18.26
N ALA A 39 -9.32 20.62 -17.55
CA ALA A 39 -8.19 19.90 -16.97
C ALA A 39 -7.32 19.25 -18.05
N VAL A 40 -7.97 18.62 -19.04
CA VAL A 40 -7.28 18.04 -20.21
C VAL A 40 -6.57 19.13 -21.02
N ALA A 41 -7.19 20.29 -21.23
CA ALA A 41 -6.56 21.41 -21.94
C ALA A 41 -5.33 21.95 -21.20
N ARG A 42 -5.40 22.09 -19.85
CA ARG A 42 -4.24 22.46 -19.04
C ARG A 42 -3.13 21.43 -19.11
N ALA A 43 -3.44 20.15 -18.95
CA ALA A 43 -2.47 19.07 -19.02
C ALA A 43 -1.75 19.02 -20.39
N ARG A 44 -2.48 19.29 -21.47
CA ARG A 44 -1.88 19.43 -22.83
C ARG A 44 -0.97 20.65 -22.94
N ALA A 45 -1.38 21.80 -22.41
CA ALA A 45 -0.55 23.01 -22.40
C ALA A 45 0.73 22.80 -21.59
N ASP A 46 0.61 22.15 -20.42
CA ASP A 46 1.74 21.82 -19.56
C ASP A 46 2.67 20.79 -20.22
N SER A 47 2.13 19.78 -20.91
CA SER A 47 2.93 18.80 -21.66
C SER A 47 3.72 19.37 -22.83
N LEU A 48 3.26 20.48 -23.40
CA LEU A 48 4.02 21.24 -24.42
C LEU A 48 5.13 22.09 -23.79
N ARG A 49 4.91 22.57 -22.57
CA ARG A 49 5.87 23.40 -21.82
C ARG A 49 6.90 22.55 -21.08
N TYR A 50 6.47 21.41 -20.53
CA TYR A 50 7.27 20.44 -19.79
C TYR A 50 6.94 19.05 -20.32
N PRO A 51 7.55 18.62 -21.44
CA PRO A 51 7.20 17.36 -22.08
C PRO A 51 7.55 16.20 -21.13
N TYR A 52 6.54 15.37 -20.85
CA TYR A 52 6.77 14.09 -20.20
C TYR A 52 7.24 13.06 -21.25
N THR A 53 7.94 12.06 -20.79
CA THR A 53 8.52 10.99 -21.60
C THR A 53 7.77 9.67 -21.40
N VAL A 54 8.06 8.67 -22.24
CA VAL A 54 7.59 7.28 -22.02
C VAL A 54 8.08 6.75 -20.67
N ALA A 55 9.28 7.11 -20.23
CA ALA A 55 9.81 6.71 -18.92
C ALA A 55 8.99 7.27 -17.76
N ASP A 56 8.47 8.49 -17.88
CA ASP A 56 7.56 9.08 -16.90
C ASP A 56 6.25 8.30 -16.79
N VAL A 57 5.66 7.94 -17.94
CA VAL A 57 4.44 7.12 -17.98
C VAL A 57 4.69 5.74 -17.39
N GLN A 58 5.81 5.10 -17.72
CA GLN A 58 6.20 3.80 -17.18
C GLN A 58 6.43 3.85 -15.67
N PHE A 59 7.08 4.90 -15.17
CA PHE A 59 7.29 5.12 -13.74
C PHE A 59 5.96 5.24 -13.00
N MET A 60 5.06 6.14 -13.45
CA MET A 60 3.76 6.37 -12.80
C MET A 60 2.88 5.11 -12.87
N SER A 61 2.84 4.43 -14.00
CA SER A 61 2.06 3.20 -14.17
C SER A 61 2.61 2.05 -13.33
N GLY A 62 3.92 1.85 -13.32
CA GLY A 62 4.58 0.78 -12.57
C GLY A 62 4.46 0.99 -11.06
N MET A 63 4.64 2.23 -10.60
CA MET A 63 4.58 2.55 -9.17
C MET A 63 3.18 2.31 -8.57
N ILE A 64 2.09 2.41 -9.35
CA ILE A 64 0.74 2.03 -8.91
C ILE A 64 0.70 0.55 -8.48
N GLY A 65 1.20 -0.35 -9.32
CA GLY A 65 1.24 -1.78 -9.00
C GLY A 65 2.20 -2.11 -7.86
N HIS A 66 3.33 -1.39 -7.81
CA HIS A 66 4.31 -1.49 -6.73
C HIS A 66 3.67 -1.12 -5.38
N HIS A 67 3.09 0.06 -5.25
CA HIS A 67 2.41 0.52 -4.03
C HIS A 67 1.27 -0.39 -3.58
N SER A 68 0.54 -0.93 -4.55
CA SER A 68 -0.54 -1.88 -4.25
C SER A 68 -0.07 -3.12 -3.48
N GLN A 69 1.16 -3.60 -3.71
CA GLN A 69 1.70 -4.72 -2.93
C GLN A 69 1.96 -4.33 -1.47
N ALA A 70 2.53 -3.15 -1.21
CA ALA A 70 2.73 -2.66 0.15
C ALA A 70 1.41 -2.51 0.92
N ILE A 71 0.35 -2.03 0.25
CA ILE A 71 -0.99 -1.93 0.83
C ILE A 71 -1.52 -3.33 1.20
N VAL A 72 -1.35 -4.33 0.33
CA VAL A 72 -1.76 -5.72 0.64
C VAL A 72 -1.02 -6.25 1.86
N MET A 73 0.30 -6.10 1.90
CA MET A 73 1.12 -6.50 3.06
C MET A 73 0.66 -5.82 4.34
N SER A 74 0.39 -4.52 4.28
CA SER A 74 -0.02 -3.71 5.41
C SER A 74 -1.42 -4.05 5.92
N LYS A 75 -2.34 -4.45 5.03
CA LYS A 75 -3.70 -4.87 5.39
C LYS A 75 -3.75 -6.19 6.18
N TRP A 76 -2.69 -6.97 6.22
CA TRP A 76 -2.60 -8.15 7.09
C TRP A 76 -2.24 -7.79 8.56
N ALA A 77 -1.57 -6.66 8.79
CA ALA A 77 -1.09 -6.29 10.12
C ALA A 77 -2.15 -6.32 11.23
N PRO A 78 -3.41 -5.85 11.04
CA PRO A 78 -4.42 -5.87 12.11
C PRO A 78 -4.73 -7.24 12.68
N THR A 79 -4.53 -8.30 11.91
CA THR A 79 -4.82 -9.69 12.33
C THR A 79 -3.58 -10.54 12.56
N HIS A 80 -2.40 -10.06 12.18
CA HIS A 80 -1.16 -10.83 12.19
C HIS A 80 -0.08 -10.24 13.12
N ALA A 81 0.01 -8.90 13.22
CA ALA A 81 1.06 -8.24 13.99
C ALA A 81 0.87 -8.36 15.52
N ALA A 82 1.99 -8.46 16.25
CA ALA A 82 2.00 -8.43 17.72
C ALA A 82 2.39 -7.06 18.26
N ASP A 83 3.28 -6.33 17.57
CA ASP A 83 3.80 -5.04 18.06
C ASP A 83 2.91 -3.88 17.62
N PRO A 84 2.40 -3.06 18.55
CA PRO A 84 1.58 -1.89 18.22
C PRO A 84 2.31 -0.85 17.33
N ALA A 85 3.63 -0.82 17.31
CA ALA A 85 4.38 0.08 16.44
C ALA A 85 4.34 -0.40 14.97
N VAL A 86 4.29 -1.73 14.75
CA VAL A 86 4.08 -2.31 13.41
C VAL A 86 2.68 -2.01 12.91
N LEU A 87 1.65 -2.12 13.77
CA LEU A 87 0.27 -1.74 13.42
C LEU A 87 0.18 -0.28 12.95
N ARG A 88 0.74 0.65 13.74
CA ARG A 88 0.74 2.07 13.39
C ARG A 88 1.55 2.38 12.12
N LEU A 89 2.63 1.64 11.87
CA LEU A 89 3.41 1.78 10.65
C LEU A 89 2.60 1.31 9.44
N ALA A 90 1.97 0.14 9.53
CA ALA A 90 1.14 -0.41 8.46
C ALA A 90 -0.03 0.52 8.09
N GLU A 91 -0.71 1.09 9.08
CA GLU A 91 -1.78 2.08 8.86
C GLU A 91 -1.28 3.33 8.12
N ARG A 92 -0.12 3.86 8.51
CA ARG A 92 0.48 5.01 7.80
C ARG A 92 0.85 4.67 6.37
N ILE A 93 1.44 3.49 6.13
CA ILE A 93 1.80 3.03 4.79
C ILE A 93 0.54 2.93 3.91
N ILE A 94 -0.56 2.37 4.42
CA ILE A 94 -1.82 2.28 3.67
C ILE A 94 -2.26 3.68 3.26
N ASN A 95 -2.40 4.61 4.20
CA ASN A 95 -2.92 5.95 3.92
C ASN A 95 -2.03 6.71 2.94
N ALA A 96 -0.72 6.72 3.15
CA ALA A 96 0.22 7.43 2.27
C ALA A 96 0.19 6.85 0.84
N GLN A 97 0.27 5.53 0.72
CA GLN A 97 0.36 4.91 -0.60
C GLN A 97 -0.97 4.87 -1.35
N GLU A 98 -2.13 4.90 -0.68
CA GLU A 98 -3.42 5.11 -1.33
C GLU A 98 -3.52 6.54 -1.91
N ASP A 99 -3.05 7.57 -1.21
CA ASP A 99 -2.98 8.95 -1.71
C ASP A 99 -2.02 9.10 -2.90
N GLU A 100 -0.87 8.44 -2.83
CA GLU A 100 0.13 8.42 -3.90
C GLU A 100 -0.40 7.72 -5.16
N ILE A 101 -1.08 6.58 -5.02
CA ILE A 101 -1.78 5.90 -6.13
C ILE A 101 -2.80 6.84 -6.77
N GLY A 102 -3.62 7.52 -5.98
CA GLY A 102 -4.57 8.50 -6.50
C GLY A 102 -3.92 9.63 -7.27
N THR A 103 -2.74 10.07 -6.86
CA THR A 103 -1.95 11.10 -7.56
C THR A 103 -1.44 10.59 -8.91
N MET A 104 -0.88 9.38 -8.95
CA MET A 104 -0.41 8.75 -10.18
C MET A 104 -1.54 8.51 -11.17
N GLN A 105 -2.69 8.00 -10.69
CA GLN A 105 -3.85 7.75 -11.53
C GLN A 105 -4.42 9.05 -12.14
N ARG A 106 -4.49 10.12 -11.36
CA ARG A 106 -4.90 11.44 -11.87
C ARG A 106 -3.93 11.95 -12.93
N TRP A 107 -2.63 11.89 -12.66
CA TRP A 107 -1.61 12.35 -13.61
C TRP A 107 -1.70 11.62 -14.96
N LEU A 108 -1.86 10.29 -14.94
CA LEU A 108 -2.03 9.47 -16.14
C LEU A 108 -3.35 9.81 -16.87
N GLY A 109 -4.46 9.90 -16.13
CA GLY A 109 -5.77 10.21 -16.71
C GLY A 109 -5.83 11.60 -17.37
N ASP A 110 -5.25 12.62 -16.74
CA ASP A 110 -5.16 13.98 -17.27
C ASP A 110 -4.38 14.05 -18.58
N ARG A 111 -3.46 13.11 -18.80
CA ARG A 111 -2.63 12.99 -20.01
C ARG A 111 -3.16 11.96 -21.00
N LEU A 112 -4.35 11.42 -20.77
CA LEU A 112 -4.99 10.40 -21.60
C LEU A 112 -4.12 9.13 -21.75
N GLN A 113 -3.29 8.85 -20.76
CA GLN A 113 -2.53 7.62 -20.69
C GLN A 113 -3.38 6.51 -20.04
N PRO A 114 -3.11 5.23 -20.37
CA PRO A 114 -3.75 4.10 -19.70
C PRO A 114 -3.54 4.20 -18.18
N VAL A 115 -4.62 4.07 -17.42
CA VAL A 115 -4.60 4.10 -15.96
C VAL A 115 -4.71 2.67 -15.43
N PRO A 116 -3.63 2.11 -14.85
CA PRO A 116 -3.68 0.77 -14.25
C PRO A 116 -4.63 0.73 -13.05
N GLU A 117 -5.26 -0.44 -12.86
CA GLU A 117 -5.93 -0.72 -11.60
C GLU A 117 -4.91 -0.81 -10.46
N ALA A 118 -5.33 -0.34 -9.26
CA ALA A 118 -4.52 -0.46 -8.05
C ALA A 118 -4.54 -1.92 -7.53
N LYS A 119 -3.88 -2.80 -8.23
CA LYS A 119 -3.69 -4.20 -7.86
C LYS A 119 -2.20 -4.54 -7.86
N PRO A 120 -1.71 -5.38 -6.93
CA PRO A 120 -0.37 -5.92 -7.02
C PRO A 120 -0.20 -6.59 -8.39
N MET A 121 0.91 -6.33 -9.06
CA MET A 121 1.22 -7.10 -10.27
C MET A 121 1.44 -8.54 -9.85
N SER A 122 0.58 -9.44 -10.32
CA SER A 122 0.80 -10.88 -10.22
C SER A 122 1.84 -11.31 -11.25
N HIS A 123 2.60 -12.36 -10.93
CA HIS A 123 3.55 -12.96 -11.87
C HIS A 123 2.88 -13.56 -13.12
N ASP A 124 1.56 -13.78 -13.07
CA ASP A 124 0.74 -14.22 -14.19
C ASP A 124 0.37 -13.04 -15.10
N MET A 125 1.34 -12.55 -15.85
CA MET A 125 1.15 -11.53 -16.89
C MET A 125 0.46 -12.06 -18.16
N ALA A 126 -0.43 -13.04 -18.03
CA ALA A 126 -1.21 -13.56 -19.15
C ALA A 126 -2.24 -12.55 -19.71
N GLY A 127 -2.40 -11.37 -19.10
CA GLY A 127 -3.42 -10.39 -19.46
C GLY A 127 -2.93 -9.14 -20.20
N MET A 128 -1.62 -8.90 -20.37
CA MET A 128 -1.11 -7.73 -21.11
C MET A 128 -0.85 -8.01 -22.59
N SER A 129 -1.84 -8.55 -23.29
CA SER A 129 -1.79 -8.78 -24.76
C SER A 129 -1.82 -7.51 -25.61
N GLY A 130 -1.63 -6.31 -25.03
CA GLY A 130 -1.71 -5.02 -25.74
C GLY A 130 -0.36 -4.39 -26.13
N MET A 131 0.78 -4.93 -25.68
CA MET A 131 2.12 -4.44 -26.03
C MET A 131 2.92 -5.54 -26.76
N ALA A 132 2.37 -6.04 -27.87
CA ALA A 132 3.09 -6.90 -28.79
C ALA A 132 4.23 -6.11 -29.46
N GLY A 133 5.45 -6.30 -29.01
CA GLY A 133 6.63 -5.71 -29.68
C GLY A 133 7.93 -5.68 -28.91
N MET A 134 7.96 -6.04 -27.63
CA MET A 134 9.22 -6.16 -26.89
C MET A 134 9.27 -7.50 -26.17
N ASP A 135 10.20 -8.36 -26.59
CA ASP A 135 10.60 -9.60 -25.91
C ASP A 135 11.22 -9.27 -24.56
N HIS A 136 10.41 -8.89 -23.58
CA HIS A 136 10.83 -8.81 -22.19
C HIS A 136 10.02 -9.82 -21.40
N ALA A 137 10.72 -10.87 -20.93
CA ALA A 137 10.22 -11.69 -19.83
C ALA A 137 9.68 -10.74 -18.73
N PRO A 138 8.60 -11.06 -18.03
CA PRO A 138 8.03 -10.22 -16.99
C PRO A 138 9.08 -10.02 -15.89
N MET A 139 9.82 -8.92 -16.01
CA MET A 139 10.85 -8.56 -15.03
C MET A 139 10.11 -8.00 -13.82
N MET A 140 10.22 -8.68 -12.68
CA MET A 140 9.74 -8.14 -11.41
C MET A 140 10.27 -6.73 -11.23
N MET A 141 9.38 -5.80 -10.89
CA MET A 141 9.83 -4.47 -10.50
C MET A 141 10.77 -4.55 -9.29
N PRO A 142 11.79 -3.68 -9.23
CA PRO A 142 12.74 -3.69 -8.13
C PRO A 142 12.05 -3.73 -6.76
N GLY A 143 12.52 -4.59 -5.87
CA GLY A 143 12.05 -4.65 -4.49
C GLY A 143 10.72 -5.36 -4.25
N MET A 144 9.94 -5.67 -5.27
CA MET A 144 8.71 -6.44 -5.10
C MET A 144 8.98 -7.77 -4.40
N LEU A 145 8.10 -8.15 -3.49
CA LEU A 145 8.14 -9.48 -2.88
C LEU A 145 7.64 -10.51 -3.87
N THR A 146 8.32 -11.67 -3.90
CA THR A 146 7.87 -12.83 -4.66
C THR A 146 6.60 -13.43 -4.05
N ASP A 147 5.86 -14.23 -4.82
CA ASP A 147 4.67 -14.94 -4.32
C ASP A 147 5.01 -15.82 -3.11
N ALA A 148 6.20 -16.44 -3.11
CA ALA A 148 6.67 -17.23 -1.98
C ALA A 148 6.88 -16.37 -0.72
N GLN A 149 7.46 -15.18 -0.85
CA GLN A 149 7.64 -14.23 0.25
C GLN A 149 6.30 -13.69 0.74
N MET A 150 5.39 -13.34 -0.17
CA MET A 150 4.03 -12.89 0.16
C MET A 150 3.26 -13.99 0.92
N LYS A 151 3.34 -15.23 0.44
CA LYS A 151 2.71 -16.39 1.11
C LYS A 151 3.30 -16.63 2.50
N ALA A 152 4.62 -16.54 2.64
CA ALA A 152 5.28 -16.70 3.95
C ALA A 152 4.87 -15.59 4.92
N LEU A 153 4.79 -14.34 4.47
CA LEU A 153 4.34 -13.21 5.28
C LEU A 153 2.87 -13.38 5.71
N ASN A 154 1.98 -13.77 4.80
CA ASN A 154 0.56 -13.97 5.11
C ASN A 154 0.29 -15.19 6.03
N ALA A 155 1.22 -16.14 6.09
CA ALA A 155 1.10 -17.28 6.99
C ALA A 155 1.69 -17.02 8.38
N ALA A 156 2.50 -15.99 8.54
CA ALA A 156 3.17 -15.66 9.79
C ALA A 156 2.25 -14.85 10.72
N HIS A 157 2.44 -15.00 12.02
CA HIS A 157 1.71 -14.25 13.05
C HIS A 157 2.66 -13.81 14.17
N GLY A 158 2.22 -12.82 14.96
CA GLY A 158 2.99 -12.35 16.11
C GLY A 158 4.34 -11.77 15.72
N ALA A 159 5.36 -12.03 16.51
CA ALA A 159 6.71 -11.52 16.29
C ALA A 159 7.34 -11.98 14.96
N ASP A 160 6.96 -13.14 14.45
CA ASP A 160 7.44 -13.61 13.15
C ASP A 160 6.84 -12.80 12.00
N PHE A 161 5.55 -12.45 12.08
CA PHE A 161 4.94 -11.52 11.14
C PHE A 161 5.63 -10.16 11.20
N ASP A 162 5.81 -9.59 12.39
CA ASP A 162 6.43 -8.28 12.58
C ASP A 162 7.81 -8.22 11.91
N ARG A 163 8.64 -9.25 12.12
CA ARG A 163 9.97 -9.34 11.51
C ARG A 163 9.91 -9.48 9.99
N LEU A 164 9.06 -10.36 9.48
CA LEU A 164 8.92 -10.58 8.02
C LEU A 164 8.32 -9.35 7.33
N PHE A 165 7.35 -8.70 7.97
CA PHE A 165 6.75 -7.47 7.47
C PHE A 165 7.79 -6.35 7.33
N LEU A 166 8.56 -6.09 8.38
CA LEU A 166 9.60 -5.05 8.35
C LEU A 166 10.69 -5.38 7.33
N THR A 167 11.15 -6.63 7.27
CA THR A 167 12.16 -7.05 6.30
C THR A 167 11.67 -6.93 4.87
N GLY A 168 10.45 -7.41 4.60
CA GLY A 168 9.83 -7.34 3.29
C GLY A 168 9.53 -5.91 2.87
N MET A 169 9.05 -5.08 3.78
CA MET A 169 8.74 -3.67 3.49
C MET A 169 10.02 -2.84 3.26
N ILE A 170 11.12 -3.13 3.95
CA ILE A 170 12.44 -2.53 3.64
C ILE A 170 12.90 -2.90 2.23
N GLN A 171 12.76 -4.18 1.85
CA GLN A 171 13.08 -4.63 0.49
C GLN A 171 12.24 -3.86 -0.53
N HIS A 172 10.93 -3.77 -0.30
CA HIS A 172 9.97 -3.11 -1.16
C HIS A 172 10.29 -1.62 -1.32
N HIS A 173 10.51 -0.88 -0.24
CA HIS A 173 10.84 0.54 -0.26
C HIS A 173 12.18 0.83 -0.97
N LYS A 174 13.19 -0.02 -0.80
CA LYS A 174 14.43 0.07 -1.57
C LYS A 174 14.18 -0.07 -3.07
N GLY A 175 13.21 -0.88 -3.46
CA GLY A 175 12.78 -0.98 -4.85
C GLY A 175 12.21 0.32 -5.38
N ALA A 176 11.32 0.96 -4.64
CA ALA A 176 10.73 2.25 -5.01
C ALA A 176 11.81 3.33 -5.18
N THR A 177 12.76 3.45 -4.23
CA THR A 177 13.86 4.41 -4.36
C THR A 177 14.77 4.11 -5.56
N SER A 178 14.96 2.83 -5.91
CA SER A 178 15.67 2.43 -7.13
C SER A 178 14.91 2.84 -8.40
N MET A 179 13.58 2.70 -8.42
CA MET A 179 12.76 3.16 -9.55
C MET A 179 12.84 4.68 -9.71
N VAL A 180 12.83 5.46 -8.62
CA VAL A 180 13.06 6.91 -8.66
C VAL A 180 14.44 7.24 -9.23
N SER A 181 15.48 6.53 -8.78
CA SER A 181 16.84 6.74 -9.30
C SER A 181 16.93 6.43 -10.78
N THR A 182 16.24 5.40 -11.27
CA THR A 182 16.17 5.07 -12.69
C THR A 182 15.45 6.15 -13.48
N LEU A 183 14.33 6.68 -12.96
CA LEU A 183 13.60 7.78 -13.58
C LEU A 183 14.50 9.00 -13.78
N PHE A 184 15.13 9.48 -12.71
CA PHE A 184 16.00 10.67 -12.78
C PHE A 184 17.31 10.43 -13.55
N GLY A 185 17.76 9.18 -13.69
CA GLY A 185 18.88 8.81 -14.54
C GLY A 185 18.53 8.69 -16.02
N THR A 186 17.24 8.72 -16.37
CA THR A 186 16.79 8.61 -17.77
C THR A 186 16.75 9.98 -18.43
N THR A 187 17.41 10.12 -19.58
CA THR A 187 17.50 11.39 -20.31
C THR A 187 16.11 11.97 -20.62
N GLY A 188 15.85 13.16 -20.14
CA GLY A 188 14.60 13.90 -20.38
C GLY A 188 13.42 13.49 -19.50
N ALA A 189 13.54 12.42 -18.71
CA ALA A 189 12.50 12.02 -17.74
C ALA A 189 12.55 12.88 -16.46
N GLY A 190 11.45 12.90 -15.73
CA GLY A 190 11.35 13.64 -14.47
C GLY A 190 11.35 15.16 -14.62
N GLN A 191 11.10 15.71 -15.82
CA GLN A 191 11.07 17.15 -16.06
C GLN A 191 9.68 17.78 -15.86
N ASP A 192 8.62 16.99 -15.91
CA ASP A 192 7.28 17.41 -15.52
C ASP A 192 7.25 17.74 -14.03
N GLU A 193 6.75 18.93 -13.67
CA GLU A 193 6.78 19.44 -12.29
C GLU A 193 6.10 18.48 -11.30
N THR A 194 4.97 17.90 -11.71
CA THR A 194 4.24 16.95 -10.86
C THR A 194 5.05 15.68 -10.63
N ILE A 195 5.69 15.15 -11.68
CA ILE A 195 6.52 13.95 -11.56
C ILE A 195 7.77 14.23 -10.73
N PHE A 196 8.45 15.35 -11.01
CA PHE A 196 9.64 15.73 -10.25
C PHE A 196 9.34 15.80 -8.76
N LYS A 197 8.26 16.53 -8.41
CA LYS A 197 7.84 16.65 -7.01
C LYS A 197 7.45 15.29 -6.44
N PHE A 198 6.58 14.55 -7.10
CA PHE A 198 6.09 13.24 -6.65
C PHE A 198 7.23 12.25 -6.42
N ALA A 199 8.12 12.08 -7.41
CA ALA A 199 9.25 11.16 -7.29
C ALA A 199 10.24 11.58 -6.19
N SER A 200 10.44 12.89 -6.01
CA SER A 200 11.27 13.42 -4.92
C SER A 200 10.65 13.14 -3.55
N ASP A 201 9.36 13.37 -3.38
CA ASP A 201 8.63 13.09 -2.15
C ASP A 201 8.69 11.58 -1.83
N VAL A 202 8.37 10.71 -2.78
CA VAL A 202 8.49 9.24 -2.65
C VAL A 202 9.90 8.84 -2.19
N ASN A 203 10.94 9.42 -2.79
CA ASN A 203 12.32 9.09 -2.40
C ASN A 203 12.64 9.45 -0.95
N VAL A 204 12.20 10.62 -0.50
CA VAL A 204 12.42 11.09 0.89
C VAL A 204 11.62 10.25 1.88
N ASP A 205 10.35 10.04 1.61
CA ASP A 205 9.45 9.33 2.51
C ASP A 205 9.84 7.86 2.65
N GLN A 206 10.10 7.18 1.54
CA GLN A 206 10.51 5.77 1.54
C GLN A 206 11.89 5.58 2.20
N THR A 207 12.85 6.50 1.99
CA THR A 207 14.16 6.45 2.66
C THR A 207 14.02 6.64 4.17
N THR A 208 13.16 7.55 4.60
CA THR A 208 12.86 7.81 6.01
C THR A 208 12.19 6.61 6.67
N GLU A 209 11.25 5.97 5.98
CA GLU A 209 10.58 4.76 6.46
C GLU A 209 11.54 3.56 6.53
N ILE A 210 12.44 3.38 5.56
CA ILE A 210 13.50 2.36 5.62
C ILE A 210 14.32 2.53 6.91
N ALA A 211 14.80 3.73 7.19
CA ALA A 211 15.60 3.99 8.39
C ALA A 211 14.82 3.71 9.68
N ARG A 212 13.51 4.01 9.70
CA ARG A 212 12.63 3.69 10.83
C ARG A 212 12.47 2.19 11.00
N MET A 213 12.16 1.46 9.92
CA MET A 213 11.96 0.01 9.95
C MET A 213 13.24 -0.73 10.35
N GLN A 214 14.40 -0.27 9.91
CA GLN A 214 15.69 -0.83 10.33
C GLN A 214 15.92 -0.68 11.83
N ARG A 215 15.58 0.48 12.42
CA ARG A 215 15.64 0.66 13.88
C ARG A 215 14.69 -0.28 14.62
N MET A 216 13.46 -0.43 14.13
CA MET A 216 12.49 -1.35 14.72
C MET A 216 12.99 -2.81 14.68
N LEU A 217 13.54 -3.24 13.55
CA LEU A 217 14.14 -4.58 13.44
C LEU A 217 15.30 -4.77 14.42
N PHE A 218 16.19 -3.80 14.52
CA PHE A 218 17.31 -3.85 15.46
C PHE A 218 16.81 -3.97 16.91
N GLU A 219 15.78 -3.21 17.29
CA GLU A 219 15.17 -3.29 18.62
C GLU A 219 14.53 -4.67 18.89
N PHE A 220 13.91 -5.28 17.89
CA PHE A 220 13.33 -6.62 18.02
C PHE A 220 14.41 -7.70 18.21
N GLU A 221 15.48 -7.64 17.43
CA GLU A 221 16.60 -8.58 17.59
C GLU A 221 17.30 -8.41 18.95
N LEU A 222 17.46 -7.17 19.43
CA LEU A 222 18.04 -6.90 20.73
C LEU A 222 17.17 -7.47 21.86
N LYS A 223 15.84 -7.24 21.82
CA LYS A 223 14.90 -7.78 22.80
C LYS A 223 14.95 -9.32 22.84
N ARG A 224 15.03 -9.95 21.67
CA ARG A 224 15.13 -11.40 21.53
C ARG A 224 16.44 -11.96 22.10
N ALA A 225 17.56 -11.26 21.89
CA ALA A 225 18.87 -11.67 22.39
C ALA A 225 19.01 -11.54 23.91
N VAL A 226 18.20 -10.67 24.53
CA VAL A 226 18.22 -10.40 25.99
C VAL A 226 17.12 -11.16 26.74
N ALA A 227 16.13 -11.71 26.05
CA ALA A 227 15.09 -12.52 26.69
C ALA A 227 15.73 -13.80 27.26
N PRO A 228 15.61 -14.10 28.58
CA PRO A 228 16.04 -15.37 29.12
C PRO A 228 15.14 -16.51 28.60
N ASP A 229 15.76 -17.67 28.33
CA ASP A 229 15.07 -18.92 27.99
C ASP A 229 14.07 -19.35 29.06
#